data_8f1b83d700f98498fc4c1a59a9d7c102
#
_entry.id   8f1b83d700f98498fc4c1a59a9d7c102
#
_cell.length_a   1.000
_cell.length_b   1.000
_cell.length_c   1.000
_cell.angle_alpha   90.00
_cell.angle_beta   90.00
_cell.angle_gamma   90.00
#
_symmetry.space_group_name_H-M   'P 1'
#
loop_
_entity.id
_entity.type
_entity.pdbx_description
1 polymer ?
#
loop_
_entity_poly.entity_id
_entity_poly.type
_entity_poly.pdbx_seq_one_letter_code
_entity_poly.pdbx_strand_id
1 'polypeptide(L)'
;VFSGERLEDTLKSAEQQKEHILSKEIEELEDMFSELSDRYQLFLQKEENISLPLEIEHPSGDIMKTAAADMILHVVNHGTYHRGNITAMLRQMGYASVPTDYGMYLYINKK
;
A
#
# COMPACT_ATOMS: atom_id res chain seq x y z
N VAL A 1 2.59 -0.53 10.50
CA VAL A 1 3.21 0.78 10.72
C VAL A 1 2.19 1.77 11.27
N PHE A 2 1.03 1.91 10.61
CA PHE A 2 -0.01 2.84 11.08
C PHE A 2 -0.69 2.41 12.38
N SER A 3 -0.57 1.13 12.74
CA SER A 3 -1.12 0.62 14.00
C SER A 3 -0.17 0.78 15.19
N GLY A 4 1.03 1.33 14.97
CA GLY A 4 2.02 1.52 16.01
C GLY A 4 2.80 0.27 16.38
N GLU A 5 2.84 -0.72 15.51
CA GLU A 5 3.60 -1.94 15.72
C GLU A 5 5.11 -1.68 15.73
N ARG A 6 5.83 -2.49 16.51
CA ARG A 6 7.29 -2.46 16.51
C ARG A 6 7.83 -3.12 15.23
N LEU A 7 9.07 -2.76 14.85
CA LEU A 7 9.71 -3.27 13.63
C LEU A 7 9.70 -4.81 13.57
N GLU A 8 10.07 -5.48 14.66
CA GLU A 8 10.08 -6.95 14.70
C GLU A 8 8.71 -7.54 14.42
N ASP A 9 7.68 -6.98 15.05
CA ASP A 9 6.30 -7.43 14.87
C ASP A 9 5.82 -7.15 13.45
N THR A 10 6.18 -6.01 12.90
CA THR A 10 5.84 -5.63 11.52
C THR A 10 6.49 -6.58 10.51
N LEU A 11 7.78 -6.90 10.67
CA LEU A 11 8.49 -7.81 9.78
C LEU A 11 7.93 -9.23 9.87
N LYS A 12 7.61 -9.69 11.06
CA LYS A 12 7.01 -11.00 11.28
C LYS A 12 5.61 -11.09 10.65
N SER A 13 4.81 -10.06 10.83
CA SER A 13 3.48 -9.98 10.23
C SER A 13 3.59 -9.96 8.70
N ALA A 14 4.54 -9.23 8.13
CA ALA A 14 4.77 -9.18 6.69
C ALA A 14 5.14 -10.55 6.12
N GLU A 15 5.99 -11.33 6.79
CA GLU A 15 6.35 -12.68 6.37
C GLU A 15 5.14 -13.61 6.40
N GLN A 16 4.34 -13.55 7.45
CA GLN A 16 3.12 -14.35 7.54
C GLN A 16 2.12 -13.99 6.45
N GLN A 17 1.96 -12.73 6.15
CA GLN A 17 1.08 -12.26 5.09
C GLN A 17 1.56 -12.67 3.70
N LYS A 18 2.87 -12.64 3.48
CA LYS A 18 3.46 -13.07 2.22
C LYS A 18 3.12 -14.53 1.91
N GLU A 19 3.30 -15.42 2.89
CA GLU A 19 2.94 -16.83 2.74
C GLU A 19 1.46 -17.01 2.47
N HIS A 20 0.62 -16.26 3.19
CA HIS A 20 -0.81 -16.29 3.04
C HIS A 20 -1.25 -15.85 1.62
N ILE A 21 -0.65 -14.77 1.12
CA ILE A 21 -0.95 -14.22 -0.21
C ILE A 21 -0.56 -15.18 -1.32
N LEU A 22 0.59 -15.86 -1.20
CA LEU A 22 1.06 -16.79 -2.22
C LEU A 22 0.12 -17.98 -2.43
N SER A 23 -0.73 -18.29 -1.46
CA SER A 23 -1.71 -19.37 -1.54
C SER A 23 -3.06 -18.92 -2.10
N LYS A 24 -3.25 -17.64 -2.38
CA LYS A 24 -4.54 -17.06 -2.75
C LYS A 24 -4.77 -17.04 -4.26
N GLU A 25 -6.03 -17.23 -4.65
CA GLU A 25 -6.50 -16.99 -6.02
C GLU A 25 -6.68 -15.47 -6.25
N ILE A 26 -6.77 -15.08 -7.52
CA ILE A 26 -6.91 -13.66 -7.90
C ILE A 26 -8.17 -13.02 -7.30
N GLU A 27 -9.27 -13.74 -7.28
CA GLU A 27 -10.53 -13.25 -6.71
C GLU A 27 -10.42 -12.98 -5.21
N GLU A 28 -9.66 -13.83 -4.51
CA GLU A 28 -9.41 -13.64 -3.08
C GLU A 28 -8.50 -12.43 -2.83
N LEU A 29 -7.53 -12.19 -3.71
CA LEU A 29 -6.67 -11.01 -3.65
C LEU A 29 -7.48 -9.74 -3.88
N GLU A 30 -8.43 -9.76 -4.81
CA GLU A 30 -9.33 -8.64 -5.06
C GLU A 30 -10.13 -8.28 -3.80
N ASP A 31 -10.67 -9.29 -3.12
CA ASP A 31 -11.39 -9.09 -1.86
C ASP A 31 -10.49 -8.48 -0.77
N MET A 32 -9.24 -8.94 -0.68
CA MET A 32 -8.26 -8.39 0.26
C MET A 32 -7.96 -6.92 -0.02
N PHE A 33 -7.81 -6.56 -1.29
CA PHE A 33 -7.58 -5.16 -1.67
C PHE A 33 -8.79 -4.29 -1.37
N SER A 34 -10.00 -4.80 -1.61
CA SER A 34 -11.23 -4.08 -1.30
C SER A 34 -11.35 -3.81 0.21
N GLU A 35 -11.07 -4.81 1.02
CA GLU A 35 -11.07 -4.67 2.48
C GLU A 35 -10.01 -3.66 2.96
N LEU A 36 -8.82 -3.73 2.39
CA LEU A 36 -7.75 -2.79 2.73
C LEU A 36 -8.13 -1.37 2.35
N SER A 37 -8.75 -1.17 1.19
CA SER A 37 -9.24 0.12 0.74
C SER A 37 -10.25 0.70 1.72
N ASP A 38 -11.19 -0.11 2.19
CA ASP A 38 -12.19 0.31 3.18
C ASP A 38 -11.52 0.75 4.50
N ARG A 39 -10.50 0.02 4.93
CA ARG A 39 -9.74 0.37 6.14
C ARG A 39 -9.03 1.71 5.99
N TYR A 40 -8.42 1.97 4.83
CA TYR A 40 -7.80 3.26 4.54
C TYR A 40 -8.81 4.40 4.55
N GLN A 41 -9.97 4.18 3.95
CA GLN A 41 -11.03 5.20 3.92
C GLN A 41 -11.51 5.54 5.32
N LEU A 42 -11.71 4.54 6.18
CA LEU A 42 -12.10 4.77 7.57
C LEU A 42 -11.04 5.56 8.34
N PHE A 43 -9.77 5.22 8.13
CA PHE A 43 -8.66 5.94 8.77
C PHE A 43 -8.63 7.41 8.34
N LEU A 44 -8.83 7.68 7.06
CA LEU A 44 -8.75 9.02 6.49
C LEU A 44 -9.96 9.90 6.80
N GLN A 45 -11.07 9.33 7.25
CA GLN A 45 -12.26 10.11 7.61
C GLN A 45 -12.03 11.04 8.79
N LYS A 46 -11.06 10.76 9.64
CA LYS A 46 -10.68 11.62 10.76
C LYS A 46 -9.47 12.44 10.37
N GLU A 47 -9.63 13.77 10.32
CA GLU A 47 -8.54 14.69 9.95
C GLU A 47 -7.33 14.55 10.87
N GLU A 48 -7.55 14.32 12.15
CA GLU A 48 -6.49 14.14 13.14
C GLU A 48 -5.56 12.97 12.86
N ASN A 49 -6.04 11.93 12.15
CA ASN A 49 -5.24 10.78 11.80
C ASN A 49 -4.12 11.12 10.82
N ILE A 50 -4.33 12.09 9.95
CA ILE A 50 -3.34 12.52 8.95
C ILE A 50 -2.10 13.07 9.62
N SER A 51 -2.28 13.80 10.72
CA SER A 51 -1.20 14.42 11.48
C SER A 51 -0.65 13.53 12.59
N LEU A 52 -1.12 12.29 12.68
CA LEU A 52 -0.72 11.37 13.75
C LEU A 52 0.79 11.15 13.72
N PRO A 53 1.50 11.46 14.83
CA PRO A 53 2.94 11.23 14.86
C PRO A 53 3.26 9.73 14.91
N LEU A 54 4.27 9.33 14.14
CA LEU A 54 4.72 7.95 14.06
C LEU A 54 6.22 7.88 14.31
N GLU A 55 6.64 6.82 15.00
CA GLU A 55 8.06 6.46 15.13
C GLU A 55 8.27 5.13 14.44
N ILE A 56 9.20 5.08 13.49
CA ILE A 56 9.48 3.90 12.69
C ILE A 56 10.93 3.50 12.89
N GLU A 57 11.14 2.24 13.32
CA GLU A 57 12.47 1.67 13.50
C GLU A 57 13.02 1.21 12.15
N HIS A 58 14.27 1.57 11.87
CA HIS A 58 15.01 1.06 10.73
C HIS A 58 15.84 -0.16 11.17
N PRO A 59 16.12 -1.12 10.28
CA PRO A 59 16.97 -2.27 10.64
C PRO A 59 18.36 -1.90 11.20
N SER A 60 18.86 -0.70 10.89
CA SER A 60 20.12 -0.17 11.46
C SER A 60 20.00 0.21 12.94
N GLY A 61 18.80 0.28 13.49
CA GLY A 61 18.54 0.73 14.85
C GLY A 61 18.11 2.20 14.93
N ASP A 62 18.18 2.93 13.84
CA ASP A 62 17.75 4.33 13.81
C ASP A 62 16.22 4.42 13.90
N ILE A 63 15.75 5.47 14.54
CA ILE A 63 14.31 5.75 14.65
C ILE A 63 13.97 6.98 13.83
N MET A 64 13.04 6.82 12.90
CA MET A 64 12.52 7.93 12.11
C MET A 64 11.22 8.43 12.73
N LYS A 65 11.18 9.73 13.00
CA LYS A 65 9.96 10.40 13.47
C LYS A 65 9.28 11.04 12.27
N THR A 66 8.04 10.70 12.05
CA THR A 66 7.27 11.16 10.90
C THR A 66 5.79 11.31 11.27
N ALA A 67 4.95 11.49 10.29
CA ALA A 67 3.50 11.54 10.47
C ALA A 67 2.82 10.58 9.50
N ALA A 68 1.58 10.22 9.81
CA ALA A 68 0.80 9.32 8.98
C ALA A 68 0.68 9.83 7.53
N ALA A 69 0.56 11.15 7.35
CA ALA A 69 0.49 11.76 6.02
C ALA A 69 1.68 11.38 5.14
N ASP A 70 2.90 11.42 5.70
CA ASP A 70 4.12 11.08 4.96
C ASP A 70 4.14 9.60 4.59
N MET A 71 3.68 8.74 5.47
CA MET A 71 3.64 7.30 5.20
C MET A 71 2.59 6.94 4.16
N ILE A 72 1.46 7.62 4.18
CA ILE A 72 0.42 7.46 3.15
C ILE A 72 0.96 7.89 1.80
N LEU A 73 1.64 9.03 1.75
CA LEU A 73 2.28 9.52 0.53
C LEU A 73 3.33 8.53 0.02
N HIS A 74 4.12 7.95 0.94
CA HIS A 74 5.09 6.93 0.59
C HIS A 74 4.42 5.72 -0.06
N VAL A 75 3.35 5.20 0.53
CA VAL A 75 2.62 4.03 -0.01
C VAL A 75 2.09 4.32 -1.40
N VAL A 76 1.47 5.47 -1.61
CA VAL A 76 0.93 5.88 -2.91
C VAL A 76 2.05 5.98 -3.96
N ASN A 77 3.13 6.65 -3.61
CA ASN A 77 4.28 6.84 -4.51
C ASN A 77 4.98 5.51 -4.84
N HIS A 78 5.19 4.67 -3.83
CA HIS A 78 5.84 3.38 -3.98
C HIS A 78 4.98 2.40 -4.81
N GLY A 79 3.66 2.48 -4.63
CA GLY A 79 2.71 1.69 -5.41
C GLY A 79 2.80 1.95 -6.91
N THR A 80 3.09 3.17 -7.32
CA THR A 80 3.30 3.52 -8.73
C THR A 80 4.43 2.70 -9.35
N TYR A 81 5.53 2.54 -8.60
CA TYR A 81 6.67 1.72 -9.02
C TYR A 81 6.25 0.25 -9.27
N HIS A 82 5.54 -0.34 -8.33
CA HIS A 82 5.10 -1.74 -8.45
C HIS A 82 4.08 -1.93 -9.58
N ARG A 83 3.14 -1.01 -9.73
CA ARG A 83 2.17 -1.07 -10.81
C ARG A 83 2.85 -0.98 -12.18
N GLY A 84 3.85 -0.12 -12.31
CA GLY A 84 4.65 -0.02 -13.54
C GLY A 84 5.36 -1.31 -13.87
N ASN A 85 5.94 -1.96 -12.87
CA ASN A 85 6.62 -3.25 -13.03
C ASN A 85 5.65 -4.35 -13.47
N ILE A 86 4.47 -4.41 -12.86
CA ILE A 86 3.44 -5.39 -13.22
C ILE A 86 2.99 -5.17 -14.66
N THR A 87 2.78 -3.93 -15.06
CA THR A 87 2.41 -3.55 -16.43
C THR A 87 3.46 -4.03 -17.42
N ALA A 88 4.74 -3.80 -17.13
CA ALA A 88 5.84 -4.23 -17.98
C ALA A 88 5.91 -5.75 -18.10
N MET A 89 5.75 -6.45 -16.98
CA MET A 89 5.74 -7.93 -16.98
C MET A 89 4.59 -8.50 -17.81
N LEU A 90 3.40 -7.94 -17.68
CA LEU A 90 2.24 -8.38 -18.46
C LEU A 90 2.48 -8.19 -19.96
N ARG A 91 3.05 -7.06 -20.37
CA ARG A 91 3.38 -6.80 -21.78
C ARG A 91 4.42 -7.78 -22.29
N GLN A 92 5.43 -8.10 -21.50
CA GLN A 92 6.46 -9.08 -21.87
C GLN A 92 5.87 -10.48 -22.06
N MET A 93 4.83 -10.80 -21.31
CA MET A 93 4.13 -12.08 -21.44
C MET A 93 3.09 -12.09 -22.57
N GLY A 94 2.92 -10.98 -23.28
CA GLY A 94 1.97 -10.88 -24.39
C GLY A 94 0.56 -10.45 -23.98
N TYR A 95 0.38 -10.00 -22.75
CA TYR A 95 -0.92 -9.54 -22.29
C TYR A 95 -1.04 -8.03 -22.37
N ALA A 96 -2.27 -7.55 -22.60
CA ALA A 96 -2.58 -6.13 -22.50
C ALA A 96 -2.56 -5.71 -21.04
N SER A 97 -2.15 -4.48 -20.79
CA SER A 97 -2.21 -3.88 -19.46
C SER A 97 -3.23 -2.74 -19.46
N VAL A 98 -3.59 -2.30 -18.25
CA VAL A 98 -4.50 -1.17 -18.07
C VAL A 98 -3.70 0.07 -17.65
N PRO A 99 -4.17 1.29 -18.01
CA PRO A 99 -3.55 2.51 -17.52
C PRO A 99 -3.69 2.61 -16.00
N THR A 100 -2.59 2.94 -15.33
CA THR A 100 -2.56 3.05 -13.86
C THR A 100 -2.15 4.44 -13.40
N ASP A 101 -2.08 5.41 -14.31
CA ASP A 101 -1.72 6.79 -14.00
C ASP A 101 -2.81 7.49 -13.20
N TYR A 102 -2.40 8.27 -12.23
CA TYR A 102 -3.33 9.06 -11.43
C TYR A 102 -4.14 10.04 -12.29
N GLY A 103 -3.50 10.60 -13.31
CA GLY A 103 -4.20 11.48 -14.26
C GLY A 103 -5.34 10.76 -14.98
N MET A 104 -5.13 9.53 -15.39
CA MET A 104 -6.18 8.73 -16.03
C MET A 104 -7.30 8.41 -15.05
N TYR A 105 -6.97 8.11 -13.81
CA TYR A 105 -7.95 7.91 -12.75
C TYR A 105 -8.84 9.14 -12.57
N LEU A 106 -8.24 10.33 -12.54
CA LEU A 106 -8.98 11.58 -12.42
C LEU A 106 -9.90 11.81 -13.63
N TYR A 107 -9.42 11.48 -14.81
CA TYR A 107 -10.19 11.63 -16.03
C TYR A 107 -11.42 10.73 -16.06
N ILE A 108 -11.24 9.46 -15.69
CA ILE A 108 -12.33 8.47 -15.65
C ILE A 108 -13.36 8.82 -14.59
N ASN A 109 -12.92 9.31 -13.43
CA ASN A 109 -13.77 9.61 -12.29
C ASN A 109 -14.17 11.08 -12.19
N LYS A 110 -14.00 11.82 -13.24
CA LYS A 110 -14.36 13.23 -13.28
C LYS A 110 -15.89 13.36 -13.15
N LYS A 111 -16.29 14.26 -12.28
CA LYS A 111 -17.70 14.54 -12.00
C LYS A 111 -18.11 15.85 -12.67
#